data_8025e23c3b0e0bb005869daa0a354d57
#
_entry.id   8025e23c3b0e0bb005869daa0a354d57
#
_cell.length_a   1.000
_cell.length_b   1.000
_cell.length_c   1.000
_cell.angle_alpha   90.00
_cell.angle_beta   90.00
_cell.angle_gamma   90.00
#
_symmetry.space_group_name_H-M   'P 1'
#
loop_
_entity.id
_entity.type
_entity.pdbx_description
1 polymer ?
#
loop_
_entity_poly.entity_id
_entity_poly.type
_entity_poly.pdbx_seq_one_letter_code
_entity_poly.pdbx_strand_id
1 'polypeptide(L)'
;MNRVVITGMGIWSCLGKTLDEVRDSLYEGRSGIVFDPERKEIGFRSALTGKVEVPDLKKELSRSQRVFMPQQAKFAYCATRDALRDAGVDEEYLASNEVGLLYGNDSSALPVIESVDIIREKKDTMMCGSGAIFQSMNSTVTMNLDCIFRLKGMNLTVSGACAS
;
A
#
# COMPACT_ATOMS: atom_id res chain seq x y z
N MET A 1 13.77 28.11 15.24
CA MET A 1 13.09 27.32 14.20
C MET A 1 13.71 25.93 14.20
N ASN A 2 12.94 24.86 14.39
CA ASN A 2 13.51 23.52 14.40
C ASN A 2 13.79 23.08 12.95
N ARG A 3 14.97 22.48 12.73
CA ARG A 3 15.33 21.92 11.43
C ARG A 3 14.68 20.55 11.28
N VAL A 4 13.95 20.33 10.18
CA VAL A 4 13.37 19.03 9.81
C VAL A 4 14.24 18.38 8.76
N VAL A 5 14.48 17.09 8.89
CA VAL A 5 15.32 16.29 7.98
C VAL A 5 14.62 14.98 7.61
N ILE A 6 14.93 14.45 6.44
CA ILE A 6 14.53 13.09 6.03
C ILE A 6 15.62 12.15 6.56
N THR A 7 15.22 11.15 7.33
CA THR A 7 16.16 10.20 7.97
C THR A 7 16.16 8.82 7.31
N GLY A 8 15.12 8.48 6.56
CA GLY A 8 15.05 7.23 5.83
C GLY A 8 13.98 7.24 4.75
N MET A 9 14.15 6.39 3.76
CA MET A 9 13.25 6.26 2.62
C MET A 9 12.95 4.79 2.32
N GLY A 10 11.76 4.53 1.78
CA GLY A 10 11.36 3.21 1.30
C GLY A 10 10.43 3.34 0.11
N ILE A 11 10.48 2.36 -0.77
CA ILE A 11 9.71 2.36 -2.00
C ILE A 11 9.25 0.95 -2.38
N TRP A 12 8.08 0.88 -3.01
CA TRP A 12 7.56 -0.33 -3.64
C TRP A 12 6.83 0.07 -4.92
N SER A 13 7.45 -0.15 -6.06
CA SER A 13 6.98 0.38 -7.34
C SER A 13 7.21 -0.59 -8.51
N CYS A 14 6.68 -0.22 -9.69
CA CYS A 14 6.97 -0.95 -10.93
C CYS A 14 8.41 -0.74 -11.45
N LEU A 15 9.16 0.21 -10.89
CA LEU A 15 10.57 0.44 -11.24
C LEU A 15 11.52 -0.37 -10.35
N GLY A 16 11.07 -0.82 -9.18
CA GLY A 16 11.86 -1.57 -8.23
C GLY A 16 11.21 -1.58 -6.84
N LYS A 17 11.73 -2.43 -5.98
CA LYS A 17 11.30 -2.66 -4.60
C LYS A 17 12.30 -2.14 -3.57
N THR A 18 13.45 -1.67 -4.05
CA THR A 18 14.50 -1.05 -3.24
C THR A 18 14.89 0.29 -3.85
N LEU A 19 15.52 1.16 -3.05
CA LEU A 19 16.01 2.45 -3.53
C LEU A 19 17.04 2.28 -4.65
N ASP A 20 17.92 1.29 -4.53
CA ASP A 20 18.95 1.00 -5.53
C ASP A 20 18.34 0.53 -6.86
N GLU A 21 17.38 -0.40 -6.83
CA GLU A 21 16.68 -0.87 -8.03
C GLU A 21 15.97 0.28 -8.77
N VAL A 22 15.31 1.18 -8.02
CA VAL A 22 14.63 2.34 -8.59
C VAL A 22 15.65 3.34 -9.16
N ARG A 23 16.71 3.64 -8.42
CA ARG A 23 17.81 4.49 -8.91
C ARG A 23 18.38 3.95 -10.22
N ASP A 24 18.72 2.69 -10.26
CA ASP A 24 19.33 2.05 -11.44
C ASP A 24 18.33 2.04 -12.62
N SER A 25 17.05 1.79 -12.36
CA SER A 25 16.00 1.87 -13.38
C SER A 25 15.90 3.28 -13.99
N LEU A 26 15.99 4.32 -13.14
CA LEU A 26 15.94 5.71 -13.60
C LEU A 26 17.19 6.09 -14.40
N TYR A 27 18.38 5.72 -13.94
CA TYR A 27 19.64 6.02 -14.64
C TYR A 27 19.76 5.30 -15.99
N GLU A 28 19.26 4.06 -16.07
CA GLU A 28 19.27 3.27 -17.29
C GLU A 28 18.08 3.57 -18.22
N GLY A 29 17.15 4.43 -17.81
CA GLY A 29 15.94 4.74 -18.58
C GLY A 29 15.00 3.54 -18.74
N ARG A 30 15.02 2.58 -17.81
CA ARG A 30 14.12 1.43 -17.83
C ARG A 30 12.68 1.86 -17.52
N SER A 31 11.74 1.41 -18.34
CA SER A 31 10.31 1.62 -18.10
C SER A 31 9.76 0.50 -17.23
N GLY A 32 8.96 0.85 -16.21
CA GLY A 32 8.16 -0.11 -15.46
C GLY A 32 6.80 -0.42 -16.11
N ILE A 33 6.52 0.15 -17.28
CA ILE A 33 5.27 -0.08 -18.01
C ILE A 33 5.40 -1.36 -18.84
N VAL A 34 4.47 -2.29 -18.65
CA VAL A 34 4.42 -3.58 -19.31
C VAL A 34 3.06 -3.81 -19.99
N PHE A 35 3.03 -4.73 -20.94
CA PHE A 35 1.78 -5.23 -21.48
C PHE A 35 1.15 -6.23 -20.50
N ASP A 36 -0.12 -6.02 -20.17
CA ASP A 36 -0.89 -6.90 -19.28
C ASP A 36 -2.03 -7.56 -20.08
N PRO A 37 -1.92 -8.87 -20.38
CA PRO A 37 -2.94 -9.58 -21.17
C PRO A 37 -4.31 -9.60 -20.46
N GLU A 38 -4.37 -9.67 -19.14
CA GLU A 38 -5.61 -9.66 -18.37
C GLU A 38 -6.43 -8.39 -18.63
N ARG A 39 -5.77 -7.22 -18.68
CA ARG A 39 -6.42 -5.95 -19.06
C ARG A 39 -7.01 -6.02 -20.46
N LYS A 40 -6.32 -6.69 -21.38
CA LYS A 40 -6.82 -6.85 -22.75
C LYS A 40 -8.06 -7.75 -22.81
N GLU A 41 -8.06 -8.84 -22.05
CA GLU A 41 -9.20 -9.79 -21.95
C GLU A 41 -10.44 -9.11 -21.34
N ILE A 42 -10.25 -8.25 -20.33
CA ILE A 42 -11.34 -7.48 -19.70
C ILE A 42 -11.94 -6.43 -20.68
N GLY A 43 -11.22 -6.09 -21.75
CA GLY A 43 -11.70 -5.15 -22.77
C GLY A 43 -11.11 -3.75 -22.67
N PHE A 44 -10.05 -3.53 -21.90
CA PHE A 44 -9.36 -2.24 -21.89
C PHE A 44 -8.77 -1.93 -23.28
N ARG A 45 -8.95 -0.68 -23.77
CA ARG A 45 -8.34 -0.23 -25.02
C ARG A 45 -6.82 -0.28 -24.95
N SER A 46 -6.24 0.16 -23.83
CA SER A 46 -4.83 0.02 -23.54
C SER A 46 -4.59 -1.11 -22.56
N ALA A 47 -3.71 -2.04 -22.94
CA ALA A 47 -3.23 -3.09 -22.06
C ALA A 47 -1.90 -2.74 -21.37
N LEU A 48 -1.46 -1.49 -21.49
CA LEU A 48 -0.24 -1.01 -20.83
C LEU A 48 -0.53 -0.64 -19.37
N THR A 49 0.31 -1.08 -18.45
CA THR A 49 0.20 -0.77 -17.03
C THR A 49 1.55 -0.83 -16.32
N GLY A 50 1.71 -0.05 -15.26
CA GLY A 50 2.80 -0.21 -14.29
C GLY A 50 2.48 -1.35 -13.34
N LYS A 51 2.79 -2.59 -13.72
CA LYS A 51 2.50 -3.77 -12.90
C LYS A 51 3.44 -3.85 -11.72
N VAL A 52 2.87 -3.84 -10.51
CA VAL A 52 3.60 -3.97 -9.26
C VAL A 52 3.29 -5.33 -8.64
N GLU A 53 4.32 -6.08 -8.28
CA GLU A 53 4.14 -7.38 -7.62
C GLU A 53 3.57 -7.19 -6.21
N VAL A 54 2.48 -7.89 -5.94
CA VAL A 54 1.85 -7.89 -4.60
C VAL A 54 2.69 -8.71 -3.64
N PRO A 55 3.19 -8.13 -2.53
CA PRO A 55 4.05 -8.86 -1.59
C PRO A 55 3.27 -9.94 -0.85
N ASP A 56 3.90 -11.12 -0.65
CA ASP A 56 3.40 -12.14 0.27
C ASP A 56 3.88 -11.87 1.69
N LEU A 57 3.00 -11.32 2.51
CA LEU A 57 3.30 -10.93 3.89
C LEU A 57 2.97 -12.02 4.93
N LYS A 58 2.74 -13.28 4.51
CA LYS A 58 2.37 -14.37 5.44
C LYS A 58 3.42 -14.67 6.49
N LYS A 59 4.69 -14.43 6.17
CA LYS A 59 5.80 -14.66 7.10
C LYS A 59 6.05 -13.49 8.06
N GLU A 60 5.56 -12.30 7.71
CA GLU A 60 5.82 -11.07 8.47
C GLU A 60 4.62 -10.66 9.32
N LEU A 61 3.41 -10.88 8.82
CA LEU A 61 2.18 -10.43 9.46
C LEU A 61 1.23 -11.59 9.75
N SER A 62 0.56 -11.51 10.88
CA SER A 62 -0.50 -12.45 11.25
C SER A 62 -1.69 -12.38 10.28
N ARG A 63 -2.54 -13.41 10.29
CA ARG A 63 -3.76 -13.42 9.48
C ARG A 63 -4.69 -12.25 9.83
N SER A 64 -4.81 -11.92 11.11
CA SER A 64 -5.67 -10.82 11.58
C SER A 64 -5.21 -9.47 11.06
N GLN A 65 -3.90 -9.22 10.98
CA GLN A 65 -3.36 -8.00 10.40
C GLN A 65 -3.59 -7.92 8.89
N ARG A 66 -3.44 -9.06 8.17
CA ARG A 66 -3.55 -9.08 6.70
C ARG A 66 -4.98 -9.01 6.16
N VAL A 67 -5.99 -9.44 6.94
CA VAL A 67 -7.40 -9.53 6.47
C VAL A 67 -8.00 -8.17 6.10
N PHE A 68 -7.50 -7.09 6.70
CA PHE A 68 -7.96 -5.72 6.43
C PHE A 68 -7.06 -4.96 5.45
N MET A 69 -6.01 -5.59 4.92
CA MET A 69 -5.04 -4.95 4.04
C MET A 69 -5.41 -5.13 2.57
N PRO A 70 -5.90 -4.11 1.88
CA PRO A 70 -5.98 -4.10 0.43
C PRO A 70 -4.57 -4.00 -0.19
N GLN A 71 -4.47 -4.13 -1.49
CA GLN A 71 -3.21 -4.16 -2.22
C GLN A 71 -2.31 -2.95 -1.91
N GLN A 72 -2.88 -1.73 -1.94
CA GLN A 72 -2.13 -0.50 -1.64
C GLN A 72 -1.58 -0.46 -0.21
N ALA A 73 -2.31 -1.02 0.77
CA ALA A 73 -1.82 -1.09 2.14
C ALA A 73 -0.64 -2.06 2.29
N LYS A 74 -0.59 -3.12 1.47
CA LYS A 74 0.56 -4.04 1.43
C LYS A 74 1.80 -3.36 0.86
N PHE A 75 1.65 -2.56 -0.20
CA PHE A 75 2.73 -1.76 -0.76
C PHE A 75 3.25 -0.72 0.23
N ALA A 76 2.31 0.02 0.85
CA ALA A 76 2.64 1.00 1.87
C ALA A 76 3.37 0.38 3.07
N TYR A 77 2.94 -0.81 3.52
CA TYR A 77 3.63 -1.54 4.58
C TYR A 77 5.09 -1.85 4.22
N CYS A 78 5.34 -2.39 3.02
CA CYS A 78 6.71 -2.69 2.58
C CYS A 78 7.56 -1.43 2.52
N ALA A 79 7.05 -0.36 1.91
CA ALA A 79 7.77 0.91 1.82
C ALA A 79 8.02 1.53 3.20
N THR A 80 7.04 1.50 4.12
CA THR A 80 7.20 2.03 5.48
C THR A 80 8.20 1.21 6.29
N ARG A 81 8.11 -0.13 6.25
CA ARG A 81 9.07 -1.03 6.91
C ARG A 81 10.51 -0.72 6.46
N ASP A 82 10.70 -0.55 5.17
CA ASP A 82 12.02 -0.32 4.61
C ASP A 82 12.51 1.12 4.93
N ALA A 83 11.63 2.11 4.94
CA ALA A 83 11.95 3.47 5.40
C ALA A 83 12.36 3.53 6.88
N LEU A 84 11.65 2.81 7.75
CA LEU A 84 12.00 2.72 9.17
C LEU A 84 13.37 2.03 9.37
N ARG A 85 13.63 0.96 8.61
CA ARG A 85 14.93 0.28 8.63
C ARG A 85 16.06 1.21 8.16
N ASP A 86 15.86 1.94 7.08
CA ASP A 86 16.83 2.90 6.53
C ASP A 86 17.10 4.04 7.51
N ALA A 87 16.07 4.49 8.23
CA ALA A 87 16.19 5.51 9.29
C ALA A 87 16.83 5.00 10.60
N GLY A 88 17.03 3.69 10.76
CA GLY A 88 17.45 3.08 12.02
C GLY A 88 16.39 3.17 13.12
N VAL A 89 15.12 3.26 12.75
CA VAL A 89 13.99 3.32 13.69
C VAL A 89 13.44 1.91 13.90
N ASP A 90 13.51 1.44 15.13
CA ASP A 90 13.04 0.13 15.58
C ASP A 90 11.73 0.18 16.36
N GLU A 91 11.25 -0.97 16.80
CA GLU A 91 10.01 -1.09 17.59
C GLU A 91 10.15 -0.40 18.97
N GLU A 92 11.33 -0.38 19.56
CA GLU A 92 11.58 0.27 20.85
C GLU A 92 11.45 1.79 20.70
N TYR A 93 12.01 2.35 19.65
CA TYR A 93 11.86 3.78 19.32
C TYR A 93 10.37 4.14 19.11
N LEU A 94 9.64 3.36 18.32
CA LEU A 94 8.21 3.60 18.07
C LEU A 94 7.37 3.46 19.35
N ALA A 95 7.73 2.53 20.24
CA ALA A 95 7.06 2.34 21.52
C ALA A 95 7.32 3.48 22.51
N SER A 96 8.48 4.13 22.42
CA SER A 96 8.93 5.15 23.39
C SER A 96 8.65 6.59 22.93
N ASN A 97 8.34 6.79 21.66
CA ASN A 97 8.15 8.12 21.09
C ASN A 97 6.75 8.30 20.49
N GLU A 98 6.32 9.55 20.41
CA GLU A 98 5.12 9.96 19.69
C GLU A 98 5.45 10.15 18.21
N VAL A 99 5.22 9.11 17.42
CA VAL A 99 5.45 9.10 15.97
C VAL A 99 4.12 9.22 15.25
N GLY A 100 3.97 10.27 14.44
CA GLY A 100 2.77 10.50 13.63
C GLY A 100 2.88 9.84 12.25
N LEU A 101 1.72 9.65 11.61
CA LEU A 101 1.59 9.13 10.26
C LEU A 101 0.74 10.09 9.41
N LEU A 102 1.32 10.54 8.32
CA LEU A 102 0.61 11.27 7.27
C LEU A 102 0.77 10.49 5.96
N TYR A 103 -0.33 10.07 5.35
CA TYR A 103 -0.31 9.25 4.15
C TYR A 103 -1.32 9.72 3.12
N GLY A 104 -0.90 9.83 1.87
CA GLY A 104 -1.78 10.12 0.75
C GLY A 104 -2.43 8.85 0.21
N ASN A 105 -3.75 8.76 0.22
CA ASN A 105 -4.50 7.65 -0.38
C ASN A 105 -5.89 8.13 -0.81
N ASP A 106 -6.15 8.10 -2.10
CA ASP A 106 -7.40 8.65 -2.64
C ASP A 106 -8.40 7.59 -3.10
N SER A 107 -7.96 6.40 -3.49
CA SER A 107 -8.86 5.38 -4.04
C SER A 107 -8.62 4.00 -3.45
N SER A 108 -9.71 3.39 -2.99
CA SER A 108 -9.76 2.01 -2.49
C SER A 108 -10.96 1.26 -3.07
N ALA A 109 -11.26 1.49 -4.36
CA ALA A 109 -12.47 0.98 -5.01
C ALA A 109 -12.43 -0.53 -5.31
N LEU A 110 -11.25 -1.12 -5.54
CA LEU A 110 -11.12 -2.52 -5.98
C LEU A 110 -11.87 -3.52 -5.08
N PRO A 111 -11.77 -3.50 -3.74
CA PRO A 111 -12.48 -4.44 -2.89
C PRO A 111 -14.02 -4.34 -3.00
N VAL A 112 -14.54 -3.15 -3.31
CA VAL A 112 -15.99 -2.95 -3.55
C VAL A 112 -16.39 -3.57 -4.88
N ILE A 113 -15.61 -3.35 -5.93
CA ILE A 113 -15.86 -3.91 -7.27
C ILE A 113 -15.87 -5.44 -7.19
N GLU A 114 -14.83 -6.05 -6.60
CA GLU A 114 -14.74 -7.49 -6.40
C GLU A 114 -15.91 -8.06 -5.60
N SER A 115 -16.33 -7.38 -4.52
CA SER A 115 -17.48 -7.80 -3.72
C SER A 115 -18.78 -7.75 -4.51
N VAL A 116 -19.00 -6.68 -5.31
CA VAL A 116 -20.18 -6.55 -6.16
C VAL A 116 -20.21 -7.63 -7.24
N ASP A 117 -19.09 -7.93 -7.85
CA ASP A 117 -18.99 -8.97 -8.88
C ASP A 117 -19.26 -10.36 -8.30
N ILE A 118 -18.71 -10.67 -7.12
CA ILE A 118 -19.01 -11.91 -6.39
C ILE A 118 -20.52 -12.02 -6.12
N ILE A 119 -21.17 -10.96 -5.60
CA ILE A 119 -22.59 -10.96 -5.30
C ILE A 119 -23.42 -11.15 -6.58
N ARG A 120 -23.04 -10.49 -7.68
CA ARG A 120 -23.73 -10.62 -8.97
C ARG A 120 -23.64 -12.04 -9.54
N GLU A 121 -22.45 -12.65 -9.43
CA GLU A 121 -22.20 -14.00 -9.93
C GLU A 121 -22.83 -15.08 -9.05
N LYS A 122 -22.56 -15.03 -7.74
CA LYS A 122 -22.97 -16.08 -6.79
C LYS A 122 -24.38 -15.89 -6.22
N LYS A 123 -24.99 -14.68 -6.38
CA LYS A 123 -26.27 -14.32 -5.76
C LYS A 123 -26.29 -14.49 -4.23
N ASP A 124 -25.11 -14.41 -3.61
CA ASP A 124 -24.91 -14.63 -2.18
C ASP A 124 -23.80 -13.71 -1.65
N THR A 125 -24.01 -13.16 -0.45
CA THR A 125 -23.03 -12.31 0.24
C THR A 125 -22.05 -13.08 1.12
N MET A 126 -22.27 -14.38 1.37
CA MET A 126 -21.41 -15.19 2.24
C MET A 126 -19.96 -15.30 1.75
N MET A 127 -19.76 -15.16 0.43
CA MET A 127 -18.41 -15.18 -0.16
C MET A 127 -17.68 -13.85 -0.05
N CYS A 128 -18.37 -12.78 0.32
CA CYS A 128 -17.76 -11.47 0.57
C CYS A 128 -17.10 -11.48 1.96
N GLY A 129 -15.79 -11.26 2.00
CA GLY A 129 -15.06 -11.20 3.26
C GLY A 129 -15.53 -10.00 4.12
N SER A 130 -15.62 -10.19 5.43
CA SER A 130 -15.98 -9.12 6.38
C SER A 130 -15.01 -7.94 6.37
N GLY A 131 -13.80 -8.13 5.84
CA GLY A 131 -12.78 -7.10 5.69
C GLY A 131 -13.01 -6.13 4.52
N ALA A 132 -13.86 -6.46 3.55
CA ALA A 132 -14.01 -5.70 2.31
C ALA A 132 -14.39 -4.24 2.55
N ILE A 133 -15.28 -3.96 3.50
CA ILE A 133 -15.69 -2.59 3.85
C ILE A 133 -14.50 -1.77 4.38
N PHE A 134 -13.65 -2.34 5.24
CA PHE A 134 -12.47 -1.67 5.75
C PHE A 134 -11.41 -1.46 4.68
N GLN A 135 -11.27 -2.42 3.77
CA GLN A 135 -10.36 -2.33 2.63
C GLN A 135 -10.77 -1.24 1.63
N SER A 136 -12.05 -0.86 1.58
CA SER A 136 -12.60 0.14 0.66
C SER A 136 -12.48 1.58 1.15
N MET A 137 -12.10 1.80 2.40
CA MET A 137 -11.98 3.14 2.98
C MET A 137 -10.70 3.83 2.49
N ASN A 138 -10.74 5.16 2.27
CA ASN A 138 -9.53 5.92 1.93
C ASN A 138 -8.49 5.88 3.06
N SER A 139 -8.93 5.80 4.32
CA SER A 139 -8.07 5.66 5.50
C SER A 139 -7.52 4.24 5.72
N THR A 140 -7.81 3.29 4.84
CA THR A 140 -7.39 1.88 5.05
C THR A 140 -5.88 1.74 5.19
N VAL A 141 -5.08 2.55 4.49
CA VAL A 141 -3.62 2.48 4.57
C VAL A 141 -3.15 2.95 5.94
N THR A 142 -3.56 4.14 6.37
CA THR A 142 -3.17 4.69 7.68
C THR A 142 -3.65 3.82 8.83
N MET A 143 -4.88 3.29 8.76
CA MET A 143 -5.42 2.35 9.74
C MET A 143 -4.54 1.11 9.89
N ASN A 144 -4.15 0.48 8.77
CA ASN A 144 -3.32 -0.73 8.81
C ASN A 144 -1.91 -0.44 9.32
N LEU A 145 -1.25 0.64 8.84
CA LEU A 145 0.10 1.00 9.28
C LEU A 145 0.13 1.38 10.76
N ASP A 146 -0.84 2.16 11.22
CA ASP A 146 -0.96 2.56 12.62
C ASP A 146 -1.09 1.34 13.55
N CYS A 147 -2.00 0.41 13.22
CA CYS A 147 -2.18 -0.82 13.99
C CYS A 147 -0.96 -1.74 13.97
N ILE A 148 -0.25 -1.85 12.84
CA ILE A 148 0.89 -2.76 12.69
C ILE A 148 2.12 -2.20 13.43
N PHE A 149 2.43 -0.93 13.21
CA PHE A 149 3.59 -0.26 13.82
C PHE A 149 3.30 0.34 15.19
N ARG A 150 2.03 0.28 15.67
CA ARG A 150 1.57 0.77 16.98
C ARG A 150 1.95 2.24 17.21
N LEU A 151 1.69 3.06 16.20
CA LEU A 151 2.02 4.47 16.24
C LEU A 151 1.15 5.19 17.29
N LYS A 152 1.72 6.22 17.94
CA LYS A 152 1.04 6.93 19.05
C LYS A 152 0.76 8.39 18.73
N GLY A 153 1.26 8.87 17.61
CA GLY A 153 1.08 10.26 17.19
C GLY A 153 -0.16 10.46 16.33
N MET A 154 -0.24 11.63 15.72
CA MET A 154 -1.32 12.00 14.83
C MET A 154 -1.35 11.06 13.61
N ASN A 155 -2.53 10.52 13.28
CA ASN A 155 -2.76 9.66 12.13
C ASN A 155 -3.74 10.34 11.18
N LEU A 156 -3.26 10.73 10.00
CA LEU A 156 -4.06 11.44 8.99
C LEU A 156 -3.90 10.81 7.60
N THR A 157 -5.06 10.65 6.95
CA THR A 157 -5.09 10.34 5.52
C THR A 157 -5.41 11.62 4.75
N VAL A 158 -4.59 11.94 3.75
CA VAL A 158 -4.86 13.01 2.79
C VAL A 158 -5.45 12.37 1.54
N SER A 159 -6.61 12.87 1.10
CA SER A 159 -7.29 12.45 -0.13
C SER A 159 -7.53 13.70 -0.97
N GLY A 160 -6.89 13.79 -2.11
CA GLY A 160 -6.89 14.96 -2.97
C GLY A 160 -6.52 14.60 -4.42
N ALA A 161 -6.97 13.45 -4.90
CA ALA A 161 -6.60 12.90 -6.21
C ALA A 161 -5.07 12.93 -6.41
N CYS A 162 -4.58 13.56 -7.48
CA CYS A 162 -3.14 13.64 -7.76
C CYS A 162 -2.34 14.50 -6.77
N ALA A 163 -3.00 15.17 -5.82
CA ALA A 163 -2.38 15.98 -4.79
C ALA A 163 -2.29 15.28 -3.43
N SER A 164 -2.63 13.98 -3.38
CA SER A 164 -2.50 13.15 -2.19
C SER A 164 -1.30 12.21 -2.22
#